data_0797fd865a8ea8a8a054ceeea2db06b9
#
_entry.id   0797fd865a8ea8a8a054ceeea2db06b9
#
_cell.length_a   1.000
_cell.length_b   1.000
_cell.length_c   1.000
_cell.angle_alpha   90.00
_cell.angle_beta   90.00
_cell.angle_gamma   90.00
#
_symmetry.space_group_name_H-M   'P 1'
#
loop_
_entity.id
_entity.type
_entity.pdbx_description
1 polymer ?
#
loop_
_entity_poly.entity_id
_entity_poly.type
_entity_poly.pdbx_seq_one_letter_code
_entity_poly.pdbx_strand_id
1 'polypeptide(L)'
;MLEGKRILVVEDEPLVAMLLEEMLHDLGCQVVGPAYSLREGERLAAEGELDAAVLDVNLNGEMSDPIANALRVRGVPFALATGYGTSAPMAADGEVPVLQKPYPAAKLEAALREMLAG
;
A
#
# COMPACT_ATOMS: atom_id res chain seq x y z
N MET A 1 -16.45 -0.61 -9.21
CA MET A 1 -15.91 -1.01 -7.93
C MET A 1 -14.48 -0.62 -7.76
N LEU A 2 -13.53 -1.38 -8.33
CA LEU A 2 -12.14 -0.98 -8.23
C LEU A 2 -11.71 -0.07 -9.37
N GLU A 3 -12.47 -0.03 -10.44
CA GLU A 3 -12.12 0.80 -11.60
C GLU A 3 -11.99 2.27 -11.20
N GLY A 4 -10.90 2.87 -11.64
CA GLY A 4 -10.65 4.29 -11.41
C GLY A 4 -10.20 4.64 -10.02
N LYS A 5 -10.13 3.68 -9.09
CA LYS A 5 -9.66 3.96 -7.74
C LYS A 5 -8.17 4.27 -7.77
N ARG A 6 -7.78 5.29 -7.03
CA ARG A 6 -6.40 5.78 -7.01
C ARG A 6 -5.67 5.16 -5.83
N ILE A 7 -4.69 4.34 -6.15
CA ILE A 7 -3.97 3.54 -5.15
C ILE A 7 -2.52 4.00 -5.08
N LEU A 8 -2.10 4.48 -3.93
CA LEU A 8 -0.71 4.82 -3.70
C LEU A 8 0.08 3.54 -3.51
N VAL A 9 1.21 3.43 -4.20
CA VAL A 9 2.13 2.31 -4.05
C VAL A 9 3.43 2.83 -3.47
N VAL A 10 3.87 2.24 -2.36
CA VAL A 10 5.16 2.56 -1.74
C VAL A 10 5.94 1.28 -1.61
N GLU A 11 7.02 1.15 -2.38
CA GLU A 11 7.82 -0.07 -2.46
C GLU A 11 9.21 0.32 -2.95
N ASP A 12 10.24 -0.03 -2.17
CA ASP A 12 11.61 0.37 -2.51
C ASP A 12 12.28 -0.50 -3.57
N GLU A 13 11.72 -1.67 -3.87
CA GLU A 13 12.25 -2.55 -4.90
C GLU A 13 11.52 -2.32 -6.22
N PRO A 14 12.19 -1.78 -7.25
CA PRO A 14 11.51 -1.42 -8.49
C PRO A 14 10.79 -2.59 -9.17
N LEU A 15 11.37 -3.78 -9.13
CA LEU A 15 10.75 -4.93 -9.75
C LEU A 15 9.46 -5.33 -9.05
N VAL A 16 9.46 -5.30 -7.72
CA VAL A 16 8.26 -5.62 -6.94
C VAL A 16 7.19 -4.55 -7.17
N ALA A 17 7.61 -3.28 -7.21
CA ALA A 17 6.69 -2.18 -7.50
C ALA A 17 6.04 -2.34 -8.86
N MET A 18 6.82 -2.76 -9.87
CA MET A 18 6.29 -2.96 -11.21
C MET A 18 5.25 -4.07 -11.25
N LEU A 19 5.50 -5.17 -10.55
CA LEU A 19 4.54 -6.27 -10.49
C LEU A 19 3.25 -5.82 -9.81
N LEU A 20 3.36 -5.05 -8.74
CA LEU A 20 2.19 -4.52 -8.06
C LEU A 20 1.41 -3.58 -8.96
N GLU A 21 2.11 -2.72 -9.71
CA GLU A 21 1.46 -1.85 -10.69
C GLU A 21 0.65 -2.65 -11.71
N GLU A 22 1.23 -3.72 -12.23
CA GLU A 22 0.53 -4.55 -13.21
C GLU A 22 -0.73 -5.16 -12.62
N MET A 23 -0.65 -5.66 -11.39
CA MET A 23 -1.81 -6.22 -10.73
C MET A 23 -2.92 -5.17 -10.56
N LEU A 24 -2.54 -3.97 -10.16
CA LEU A 24 -3.52 -2.90 -9.96
C LEU A 24 -4.15 -2.46 -11.28
N HIS A 25 -3.36 -2.37 -12.35
CA HIS A 25 -3.90 -2.04 -13.66
C HIS A 25 -4.87 -3.11 -14.13
N ASP A 26 -4.57 -4.38 -13.88
CA ASP A 26 -5.47 -5.47 -14.27
C ASP A 26 -6.81 -5.38 -13.52
N LEU A 27 -6.80 -4.80 -12.33
CA LEU A 27 -8.03 -4.61 -11.56
C LEU A 27 -8.76 -3.31 -11.92
N GLY A 28 -8.21 -2.52 -12.84
CA GLY A 28 -8.80 -1.26 -13.27
C GLY A 28 -8.43 -0.05 -12.43
N CYS A 29 -7.50 -0.22 -11.48
CA CYS A 29 -7.10 0.87 -10.60
C CYS A 29 -6.11 1.80 -11.28
N GLN A 30 -6.05 3.04 -10.78
CA GLN A 30 -5.01 3.97 -11.16
C GLN A 30 -3.92 3.95 -10.10
N VAL A 31 -2.67 3.90 -10.54
CA VAL A 31 -1.53 3.84 -9.63
C VAL A 31 -0.99 5.25 -9.41
N VAL A 32 -0.83 5.60 -8.14
CA VAL A 32 -0.17 6.85 -7.74
C VAL A 32 1.23 6.47 -7.25
N GLY A 33 2.24 7.06 -7.82
CA GLY A 33 3.63 6.62 -7.61
C GLY A 33 4.05 5.66 -8.73
N PRO A 34 4.82 4.62 -8.47
CA PRO A 34 5.26 4.17 -7.15
C PRO A 34 6.25 5.12 -6.49
N ALA A 35 6.19 5.19 -5.17
CA ALA A 35 7.21 5.87 -4.39
C ALA A 35 8.23 4.83 -3.94
N TYR A 36 9.50 5.14 -4.11
CA TYR A 36 10.57 4.20 -3.81
C TYR A 36 11.30 4.52 -2.50
N SER A 37 10.87 5.57 -1.83
CA SER A 37 11.51 6.02 -0.60
C SER A 37 10.47 6.51 0.39
N LEU A 38 10.87 6.56 1.65
CA LEU A 38 10.02 7.10 2.71
C LEU A 38 9.61 8.53 2.40
N ARG A 39 10.57 9.35 1.99
CA ARG A 39 10.33 10.77 1.73
C ARG A 39 9.30 10.99 0.63
N GLU A 40 9.46 10.27 -0.47
CA GLU A 40 8.52 10.38 -1.59
C GLU A 40 7.15 9.86 -1.20
N GLY A 41 7.12 8.75 -0.45
CA GLY A 41 5.87 8.19 0.04
C GLY A 41 5.12 9.13 0.95
N GLU A 42 5.84 9.80 1.86
CA GLU A 42 5.22 10.78 2.74
C GLU A 42 4.61 11.93 1.95
N ARG A 43 5.33 12.41 0.95
CA ARG A 43 4.83 13.52 0.12
C ARG A 43 3.55 13.14 -0.60
N LEU A 44 3.54 11.97 -1.23
CA LEU A 44 2.37 11.52 -1.97
C LEU A 44 1.20 11.20 -1.03
N ALA A 45 1.49 10.67 0.16
CA ALA A 45 0.45 10.38 1.14
C ALA A 45 -0.21 11.67 1.64
N ALA A 46 0.57 12.75 1.74
CA ALA A 46 0.06 14.02 2.24
C ALA A 46 -0.67 14.83 1.17
N GLU A 47 -0.24 14.72 -0.08
CA GLU A 47 -0.71 15.61 -1.14
C GLU A 47 -1.56 14.95 -2.21
N GLY A 48 -1.42 13.64 -2.39
CA GLY A 48 -2.08 12.94 -3.48
C GLY A 48 -3.57 12.78 -3.26
N GLU A 49 -4.29 12.61 -4.35
CA GLU A 49 -5.70 12.20 -4.28
C GLU A 49 -5.73 10.69 -4.27
N LEU A 50 -6.10 10.11 -3.14
CA LEU A 50 -5.96 8.69 -2.92
C LEU A 50 -7.24 8.08 -2.40
N ASP A 51 -7.57 6.89 -2.91
CA ASP A 51 -8.66 6.08 -2.35
C ASP A 51 -8.13 5.05 -1.38
N ALA A 52 -6.92 4.55 -1.62
CA ALA A 52 -6.28 3.57 -0.74
C ALA A 52 -4.78 3.56 -1.02
N ALA A 53 -4.04 2.76 -0.26
CA ALA A 53 -2.60 2.64 -0.44
C ALA A 53 -2.12 1.23 -0.11
N VAL A 54 -1.00 0.84 -0.72
CA VAL A 54 -0.28 -0.38 -0.36
C VAL A 54 1.13 0.04 0.00
N LEU A 55 1.53 -0.23 1.24
CA LEU A 55 2.82 0.22 1.78
C LEU A 55 3.70 -0.95 2.13
N ASP A 56 4.95 -0.91 1.66
CA ASP A 56 5.97 -1.80 2.21
C ASP A 56 6.27 -1.34 3.64
N VAL A 57 6.35 -2.27 4.56
CA VAL A 57 6.63 -1.95 5.96
C VAL A 57 8.02 -1.36 6.14
N ASN A 58 8.98 -1.87 5.38
CA ASN A 58 10.38 -1.47 5.51
C ASN A 58 10.88 -0.94 4.16
N LEU A 59 11.35 0.30 4.16
CA LEU A 59 11.86 0.97 2.97
C LEU A 59 13.35 1.21 3.15
N ASN A 60 14.19 0.26 2.72
CA ASN A 60 15.64 0.36 2.82
C ASN A 60 16.09 0.63 4.26
N GLY A 61 15.50 -0.09 5.22
CA GLY A 61 15.84 0.08 6.62
C GLY A 61 15.03 1.13 7.36
N GLU A 62 14.23 1.90 6.64
CA GLU A 62 13.36 2.91 7.27
C GLU A 62 11.94 2.39 7.32
N MET A 63 11.33 2.43 8.49
CA MET A 63 9.96 1.96 8.66
C MET A 63 8.98 2.94 8.03
N SER A 64 7.88 2.43 7.50
CA SER A 64 6.90 3.27 6.80
C SER A 64 5.86 3.91 7.72
N ASP A 65 6.08 3.88 9.03
CA ASP A 65 5.15 4.46 10.01
C ASP A 65 4.74 5.90 9.70
N PRO A 66 5.68 6.80 9.29
CA PRO A 66 5.26 8.17 8.98
C PRO A 66 4.26 8.26 7.83
N ILE A 67 4.41 7.37 6.84
CA ILE A 67 3.46 7.34 5.71
C ILE A 67 2.10 6.86 6.21
N ALA A 68 2.10 5.80 7.02
CA ALA A 68 0.86 5.27 7.59
C ALA A 68 0.13 6.34 8.42
N ASN A 69 0.89 7.10 9.21
CA ASN A 69 0.29 8.16 10.01
C ASN A 69 -0.34 9.25 9.14
N ALA A 70 0.35 9.64 8.06
CA ALA A 70 -0.20 10.63 7.15
C ALA A 70 -1.51 10.16 6.53
N LEU A 71 -1.58 8.88 6.16
CA LEU A 71 -2.79 8.30 5.59
C LEU A 71 -3.92 8.23 6.62
N ARG A 72 -3.59 7.87 7.87
CA ARG A 72 -4.60 7.82 8.92
C ARG A 72 -5.22 9.19 9.18
N VAL A 73 -4.40 10.22 9.19
CA VAL A 73 -4.90 11.58 9.41
C VAL A 73 -5.90 11.96 8.32
N ARG A 74 -5.70 11.50 7.10
CA ARG A 74 -6.58 11.82 5.98
C ARG A 74 -7.74 10.83 5.83
N GLY A 75 -7.76 9.77 6.64
CA GLY A 75 -8.80 8.76 6.52
C GLY A 75 -8.64 7.86 5.31
N VAL A 76 -7.43 7.74 4.77
CA VAL A 76 -7.16 6.88 3.61
C VAL A 76 -6.78 5.50 4.10
N PRO A 77 -7.55 4.44 3.73
CA PRO A 77 -7.21 3.09 4.17
C PRO A 77 -5.97 2.58 3.45
N PHE A 78 -5.23 1.71 4.10
CA PHE A 78 -4.03 1.15 3.50
C PHE A 78 -3.82 -0.30 3.95
N ALA A 79 -3.08 -1.04 3.13
CA ALA A 79 -2.61 -2.38 3.46
C ALA A 79 -1.09 -2.34 3.62
N LEU A 80 -0.57 -3.20 4.47
CA LEU A 80 0.87 -3.32 4.69
C LEU A 80 1.38 -4.56 3.97
N ALA A 81 2.50 -4.42 3.26
CA ALA A 81 3.16 -5.54 2.63
C ALA A 81 4.45 -5.84 3.38
N THR A 82 4.66 -7.10 3.73
CA THR A 82 5.81 -7.49 4.51
C THR A 82 6.43 -8.77 3.96
N GLY A 83 7.75 -8.90 4.07
CA GLY A 83 8.44 -10.15 3.75
C GLY A 83 8.61 -11.01 4.99
N TYR A 84 8.88 -12.27 4.77
CA TYR A 84 9.33 -13.20 5.82
C TYR A 84 8.39 -13.40 7.01
N GLY A 85 7.12 -13.21 6.86
CA GLY A 85 6.20 -13.58 7.91
C GLY A 85 6.38 -12.89 9.24
N THR A 86 7.19 -11.84 9.29
CA THR A 86 7.29 -11.06 10.52
C THR A 86 6.05 -10.22 10.69
N SER A 87 5.58 -10.11 11.92
CA SER A 87 4.44 -9.27 12.18
C SER A 87 4.87 -7.82 12.04
N ALA A 88 4.07 -7.05 11.30
CA ALA A 88 4.30 -5.63 11.17
C ALA A 88 3.81 -4.96 12.46
N PRO A 89 4.63 -4.12 13.09
CA PRO A 89 4.19 -3.48 14.34
C PRO A 89 2.90 -2.69 14.19
N MET A 90 2.70 -2.06 13.04
CA MET A 90 1.49 -1.28 12.78
C MET A 90 0.25 -2.13 12.63
N ALA A 91 0.40 -3.42 12.36
CA ALA A 91 -0.73 -4.32 12.19
C ALA A 91 -1.10 -5.02 13.48
N ALA A 92 -0.40 -4.75 14.58
CA ALA A 92 -0.65 -5.43 15.83
C ALA A 92 -2.06 -5.20 16.37
N ASP A 93 -2.67 -4.10 15.99
CA ASP A 93 -4.03 -3.76 16.42
C ASP A 93 -5.11 -4.38 15.53
N GLY A 94 -4.73 -5.06 14.45
CA GLY A 94 -5.68 -5.73 13.58
C GLY A 94 -6.51 -4.82 12.70
N GLU A 95 -6.17 -3.54 12.62
CA GLU A 95 -6.97 -2.58 11.87
C GLU A 95 -6.71 -2.57 10.38
N VAL A 96 -5.57 -3.07 9.95
CA VAL A 96 -5.20 -2.99 8.54
C VAL A 96 -4.86 -4.37 7.98
N PRO A 97 -5.20 -4.61 6.71
CA PRO A 97 -4.79 -5.86 6.07
C PRO A 97 -3.28 -5.96 5.94
N VAL A 98 -2.77 -7.16 6.09
CA VAL A 98 -1.34 -7.42 5.91
C VAL A 98 -1.19 -8.42 4.77
N LEU A 99 -0.35 -8.05 3.79
CA LEU A 99 -0.05 -8.87 2.64
C LEU A 99 1.37 -9.39 2.80
N GLN A 100 1.53 -10.71 2.83
CA GLN A 100 2.84 -11.31 2.95
C GLN A 100 3.42 -11.57 1.58
N LYS A 101 4.62 -11.05 1.33
CA LYS A 101 5.28 -11.20 0.04
C LYS A 101 5.85 -12.60 -0.13
N PRO A 102 5.82 -13.17 -1.31
CA PRO A 102 5.06 -12.68 -2.47
C PRO A 102 3.59 -13.00 -2.30
N TYR A 103 2.72 -12.09 -2.68
CA TYR A 103 1.28 -12.33 -2.56
C TYR A 103 0.65 -12.43 -3.94
N PRO A 104 -0.34 -13.33 -4.10
CA PRO A 104 -1.03 -13.45 -5.38
C PRO A 104 -2.01 -12.29 -5.58
N ALA A 105 -2.35 -12.06 -6.84
CA ALA A 105 -3.28 -10.98 -7.19
C ALA A 105 -4.60 -11.10 -6.45
N ALA A 106 -5.08 -12.32 -6.19
CA ALA A 106 -6.33 -12.51 -5.47
C ALA A 106 -6.29 -11.98 -4.05
N LYS A 107 -5.14 -12.08 -3.38
CA LYS A 107 -4.99 -11.53 -2.04
C LYS A 107 -5.00 -10.00 -2.06
N LEU A 108 -4.34 -9.42 -3.05
CA LEU A 108 -4.36 -7.97 -3.23
C LEU A 108 -5.78 -7.49 -3.49
N GLU A 109 -6.48 -8.15 -4.39
CA GLU A 109 -7.86 -7.77 -4.71
C GLU A 109 -8.75 -7.83 -3.48
N ALA A 110 -8.64 -8.91 -2.70
CA ALA A 110 -9.45 -9.07 -1.49
C ALA A 110 -9.18 -7.94 -0.49
N ALA A 111 -7.91 -7.57 -0.31
CA ALA A 111 -7.55 -6.49 0.60
C ALA A 111 -8.12 -5.15 0.13
N LEU A 112 -8.03 -4.88 -1.17
CA LEU A 112 -8.57 -3.63 -1.72
C LEU A 112 -10.09 -3.55 -1.57
N ARG A 113 -10.78 -4.65 -1.83
CA ARG A 113 -12.24 -4.67 -1.68
C ARG A 113 -12.66 -4.45 -0.24
N GLU A 114 -11.92 -5.04 0.69
CA GLU A 114 -12.19 -4.84 2.11
C GLU A 114 -11.98 -3.39 2.52
N MET A 115 -10.87 -2.78 2.08
CA MET A 115 -10.56 -1.40 2.42
C MET A 115 -11.55 -0.42 1.82
N LEU A 116 -12.03 -0.69 0.61
CA LEU A 116 -12.88 0.24 -0.12
C LEU A 116 -14.36 -0.03 0.04
N ALA A 117 -14.73 -1.08 0.76
CA ALA A 117 -16.13 -1.44 0.98
C ALA A 117 -16.81 -0.52 1.99
N GLY A 118 -16.03 0.05 2.87
CA GLY A 118 -16.56 0.90 3.90
C GLY A 118 -16.95 2.25 3.40
#